data_5ec5169e4dc573a07b1cd4e76fceb4f4
#
_entry.id   5ec5169e4dc573a07b1cd4e76fceb4f4
#
_cell.length_a   1.000
_cell.length_b   1.000
_cell.length_c   1.000
_cell.angle_alpha   90.00
_cell.angle_beta   90.00
_cell.angle_gamma   90.00
#
_symmetry.space_group_name_H-M   'P 1'
#
loop_
_entity.id
_entity.type
_entity.pdbx_description
1 polymer ?
#
loop_
_entity_poly.entity_id
_entity_poly.type
_entity_poly.pdbx_seq_one_letter_code
_entity_poly.pdbx_strand_id
1 'polypeptide(L)'
;MSAETGSSTSPIEIYVPLLNEGTEVIRPTKGLAVGPGEFQLLPTPNYDPADEEWAFPPGTKVRCVQEIWSGLEVLVARQRVA
;
A
#
# COMPACT_ATOMS: atom_id res chain seq x y z
N MET A 1 -15.24 -21.30 -15.43
CA MET A 1 -15.04 -20.92 -15.09
C MET A 1 -14.97 -20.03 -14.65
N SER A 2 -15.05 -19.94 -14.53
CA SER A 2 -14.80 -19.19 -14.19
C SER A 2 -14.66 -18.50 -13.64
N ALA A 3 -14.49 -18.57 -13.32
CA ALA A 3 -14.27 -17.99 -12.75
C ALA A 3 -13.83 -17.15 -12.45
N GLU A 4 -13.52 -17.21 -12.58
CA GLU A 4 -12.95 -16.51 -12.25
C GLU A 4 -13.09 -15.40 -12.18
N THR A 5 -13.41 -15.34 -12.34
CA THR A 5 -13.67 -14.17 -12.33
C THR A 5 -13.58 -13.40 -11.18
N GLY A 6 -14.05 -13.37 -10.20
CA GLY A 6 -13.81 -12.56 -9.07
C GLY A 6 -12.42 -12.51 -8.60
N SER A 7 -11.57 -13.13 -9.30
CA SER A 7 -10.16 -13.15 -8.96
C SER A 7 -9.54 -11.78 -8.86
N SER A 8 -10.23 -10.74 -9.27
CA SER A 8 -9.72 -9.38 -9.16
C SER A 8 -9.48 -8.94 -7.73
N THR A 9 -9.83 -9.77 -6.74
CA THR A 9 -9.60 -9.42 -5.35
C THR A 9 -8.26 -9.91 -4.81
N SER A 10 -7.37 -10.37 -5.66
CA SER A 10 -6.03 -10.79 -5.20
C SER A 10 -5.26 -9.59 -4.67
N PRO A 11 -4.58 -9.76 -3.52
CA PRO A 11 -3.77 -8.66 -2.99
C PRO A 11 -2.62 -8.31 -3.91
N ILE A 12 -2.28 -7.04 -3.97
CA ILE A 12 -1.13 -6.56 -4.73
C ILE A 12 -0.17 -5.85 -3.80
N GLU A 13 1.08 -5.73 -4.22
CA GLU A 13 2.09 -5.07 -3.43
C GLU A 13 1.94 -3.57 -3.55
N ILE A 14 1.95 -2.89 -2.40
CA ILE A 14 1.83 -1.44 -2.30
C ILE A 14 2.89 -0.99 -1.30
N TYR A 15 3.48 0.17 -1.53
CA TYR A 15 4.45 0.74 -0.62
C TYR A 15 3.84 1.90 0.14
N VAL A 16 4.19 2.01 1.42
CA VAL A 16 3.68 3.05 2.31
C VAL A 16 4.86 3.89 2.79
N PRO A 17 4.78 5.22 2.68
CA PRO A 17 5.83 6.08 3.20
C PRO A 17 5.90 6.03 4.72
N LEU A 18 7.11 6.13 5.25
CA LEU A 18 7.32 6.26 6.68
C LEU A 18 7.42 7.73 7.05
N LEU A 19 6.96 8.05 8.24
CA LEU A 19 7.08 9.39 8.80
C LEU A 19 8.33 9.47 9.67
N ASN A 20 8.82 10.68 9.87
CA ASN A 20 9.90 10.96 10.81
C ASN A 20 11.22 10.27 10.47
N GLU A 21 11.44 9.99 9.19
CA GLU A 21 12.72 9.48 8.72
C GLU A 21 13.53 10.63 8.15
N GLY A 22 14.84 10.55 8.23
CA GLY A 22 15.71 11.60 7.70
C GLY A 22 15.65 11.74 6.19
N THR A 23 15.37 10.64 5.50
CA THR A 23 15.15 10.62 4.07
C THR A 23 13.83 9.92 3.81
N GLU A 24 13.35 10.00 2.58
CA GLU A 24 12.10 9.31 2.27
C GLU A 24 12.32 7.81 2.24
N VAL A 25 11.54 7.08 3.04
CA VAL A 25 11.61 5.63 3.14
C VAL A 25 10.21 5.10 2.90
N ILE A 26 10.11 4.02 2.12
CA ILE A 26 8.84 3.36 1.87
C ILE A 26 8.96 1.89 2.28
N ARG A 27 7.84 1.31 2.73
CA ARG A 27 7.80 -0.08 3.17
C ARG A 27 6.75 -0.85 2.39
N PRO A 28 7.04 -2.09 2.01
CA PRO A 28 6.06 -2.89 1.26
C PRO A 28 4.97 -3.44 2.17
N THR A 29 3.77 -3.49 1.62
CA THR A 29 2.63 -4.15 2.23
C THR A 29 1.74 -4.66 1.11
N LYS A 30 0.57 -5.17 1.46
CA LYS A 30 -0.39 -5.65 0.49
C LYS A 30 -1.68 -4.85 0.60
N GLY A 31 -2.36 -4.69 -0.52
CA GLY A 31 -3.64 -4.01 -0.52
C GLY A 31 -4.61 -4.68 -1.48
N LEU A 32 -5.90 -4.48 -1.22
CA LEU A 32 -6.97 -4.95 -2.09
C LEU A 32 -7.57 -3.75 -2.81
N ALA A 33 -7.79 -3.90 -4.11
CA ALA A 33 -8.40 -2.84 -4.90
C ALA A 33 -9.84 -2.63 -4.45
N VAL A 34 -10.19 -1.37 -4.16
CA VAL A 34 -11.55 -1.00 -3.76
C VAL A 34 -12.14 0.03 -4.69
N GLY A 35 -11.38 0.48 -5.68
CA GLY A 35 -11.83 1.42 -6.69
C GLY A 35 -10.65 1.76 -7.59
N PRO A 36 -10.87 2.56 -8.66
CA PRO A 36 -9.77 2.92 -9.56
C PRO A 36 -8.67 3.66 -8.82
N GLY A 37 -7.49 3.06 -8.76
CA GLY A 37 -6.35 3.65 -8.06
C GLY A 37 -6.49 3.68 -6.55
N GLU A 38 -7.51 3.03 -5.98
CA GLU A 38 -7.76 3.03 -4.55
C GLU A 38 -7.66 1.63 -4.00
N PHE A 39 -7.01 1.51 -2.85
CA PHE A 39 -6.72 0.23 -2.25
C PHE A 39 -6.94 0.29 -0.75
N GLN A 40 -7.35 -0.83 -0.17
CA GLN A 40 -7.39 -0.97 1.28
C GLN A 40 -6.17 -1.75 1.73
N LEU A 41 -5.38 -1.16 2.62
CA LEU A 41 -4.19 -1.82 3.12
C LEU A 41 -4.58 -2.97 4.04
N LEU A 42 -3.91 -4.09 3.85
CA LEU A 42 -4.18 -5.30 4.62
C LEU A 42 -3.28 -5.34 5.85
N PRO A 43 -3.64 -6.15 6.86
CA PRO A 43 -2.76 -6.36 8.00
C PRO A 43 -1.40 -6.81 7.50
N THR A 44 -0.35 -6.24 8.08
CA THR A 44 1.02 -6.45 7.63
C THR A 44 1.80 -7.16 8.71
N PRO A 45 2.33 -8.37 8.42
CA PRO A 45 3.21 -9.04 9.39
C PRO A 45 4.40 -8.16 9.72
N ASN A 46 4.83 -8.21 10.95
CA ASN A 46 5.99 -7.46 11.44
C ASN A 46 5.79 -5.94 11.46
N TYR A 47 4.57 -5.45 11.21
CA TYR A 47 4.29 -4.04 11.39
C TYR A 47 4.24 -3.75 12.90
N ASP A 48 5.06 -2.79 13.33
CA ASP A 48 5.11 -2.38 14.73
C ASP A 48 5.12 -0.87 14.78
N PRO A 49 4.01 -0.24 15.20
CA PRO A 49 3.94 1.21 15.24
C PRO A 49 4.92 1.84 16.23
N ALA A 50 5.48 1.06 17.16
CA ALA A 50 6.51 1.57 18.04
C ALA A 50 7.86 1.67 17.35
N ASP A 51 8.09 0.86 16.31
CA ASP A 51 9.34 0.88 15.57
C ASP A 51 9.30 1.83 14.39
N GLU A 52 8.18 1.86 13.67
CA GLU A 52 8.06 2.65 12.45
C GLU A 52 6.71 3.33 12.44
N GLU A 53 6.73 4.60 12.10
CA GLU A 53 5.49 5.35 11.97
C GLU A 53 5.12 5.42 10.48
N TRP A 54 4.09 4.68 10.10
CA TRP A 54 3.61 4.67 8.73
C TRP A 54 2.67 5.83 8.49
N ALA A 55 2.80 6.48 7.34
CA ALA A 55 1.87 7.54 6.96
C ALA A 55 0.44 7.01 6.89
N PHE A 56 0.28 5.75 6.49
CA PHE A 56 -1.04 5.10 6.41
C PHE A 56 -0.91 3.72 7.01
N PRO A 57 -1.42 3.51 8.24
CA PRO A 57 -1.30 2.19 8.87
C PRO A 57 -2.19 1.15 8.20
N PRO A 58 -1.93 -0.14 8.44
CA PRO A 58 -2.78 -1.20 7.92
C PRO A 58 -4.25 -0.95 8.21
N GLY A 59 -5.11 -1.27 7.25
CA GLY A 59 -6.54 -1.02 7.36
C GLY A 59 -7.01 0.28 6.74
N THR A 60 -6.08 1.19 6.43
CA THR A 60 -6.43 2.47 5.82
C THR A 60 -6.75 2.27 4.33
N LYS A 61 -7.75 2.98 3.84
CA LYS A 61 -7.99 3.10 2.41
C LYS A 61 -7.13 4.22 1.86
N VAL A 62 -6.41 3.94 0.79
CA VAL A 62 -5.45 4.88 0.24
C VAL A 62 -5.60 4.98 -1.27
N ARG A 63 -5.22 6.13 -1.81
CA ARG A 63 -5.03 6.30 -3.24
C ARG A 63 -3.54 6.15 -3.52
N CYS A 64 -3.22 5.31 -4.48
CA CYS A 64 -1.83 5.02 -4.83
C CYS A 64 -1.45 5.69 -6.13
N VAL A 65 -0.18 6.03 -6.24
CA VAL A 65 0.42 6.62 -7.44
C VAL A 65 1.56 5.72 -7.88
N GLN A 66 1.68 5.52 -9.18
CA GLN A 66 2.77 4.74 -9.73
C GLN A 66 4.03 5.61 -9.75
N GLU A 67 5.11 5.09 -9.16
CA GLU A 67 6.37 5.82 -9.04
C GLU A 67 7.52 4.91 -9.42
N ILE A 68 8.67 5.51 -9.72
CA ILE A 68 9.89 4.77 -10.02
C ILE A 68 10.82 4.90 -8.82
N TRP A 69 11.20 3.78 -8.23
CA TRP A 69 12.14 3.73 -7.11
C TRP A 69 13.23 2.72 -7.47
N SER A 70 14.47 3.17 -7.47
CA SER A 70 15.62 2.33 -7.81
C SER A 70 15.42 1.60 -9.14
N GLY A 71 14.80 2.29 -10.10
CA GLY A 71 14.59 1.73 -11.42
C GLY A 71 13.39 0.81 -11.55
N LEU A 72 12.62 0.60 -10.47
CA LEU A 72 11.45 -0.27 -10.48
C LEU A 72 10.19 0.55 -10.38
N GLU A 73 9.17 0.13 -11.12
CA GLU A 73 7.84 0.73 -11.03
C GLU A 73 7.10 0.15 -9.84
N VAL A 74 6.66 1.02 -8.93
CA VAL A 74 5.96 0.59 -7.72
C VAL A 74 4.75 1.47 -7.48
N LEU A 75 3.75 0.92 -6.79
CA LEU A 75 2.60 1.70 -6.34
C LEU A 75 2.87 2.20 -4.93
N VAL A 76 2.75 3.50 -4.74
CA VAL A 76 3.02 4.13 -3.44
C VAL A 76 1.76 4.82 -2.97
N ALA A 77 1.36 4.54 -1.73
CA ALA A 77 0.22 5.19 -1.11
C ALA A 77 0.57 6.65 -0.83
N ARG A 78 -0.21 7.57 -1.37
CA ARG A 78 0.09 9.00 -1.25
C ARG A 78 -1.03 9.80 -0.62
N GLN A 79 -2.24 9.25 -0.54
CA GLN A 79 -3.38 10.01 -0.05
C GLN A 79 -4.35 9.06 0.62
N ARG A 80 -4.91 9.51 1.76
CA ARG A 80 -5.97 8.76 2.42
C ARG A 80 -7.28 9.02 1.68
N VAL A 81 -8.06 7.96 1.51
CA VAL A 81 -9.40 8.04 0.94
C VAL A 81 -10.40 8.03 2.09
N ALA A 82 -11.24 9.02 2.11
CA ALA A 82 -12.23 9.14 3.18
C ALA A 82 -13.35 8.11 3.03
#